data_afe2d07a518ed1c46e058f1dfca6e344
#
_entry.id   afe2d07a518ed1c46e058f1dfca6e344
#
_cell.length_a   1.000
_cell.length_b   1.000
_cell.length_c   1.000
_cell.angle_alpha   90.00
_cell.angle_beta   90.00
_cell.angle_gamma   90.00
#
_symmetry.space_group_name_H-M   'P 1'
#
loop_
_entity.id
_entity.type
_entity.pdbx_description
1 polymer ?
#
loop_
_entity_poly.entity_id
_entity_poly.type
_entity_poly.pdbx_seq_one_letter_code
_entity_poly.pdbx_strand_id
1 'polypeptide(L)'
;MTETTKAIDGMGSFPRTFWVANVMELFERGAYYGMASVLAVYLRASAAEGGLGFDESAVGFLQSIVMTLTYVMPILGGALAERYGYRRFLMTAFSMLAVGYFATGHVSRYGVVFLTLLLVAVGSGVFKSILSGTITRTTNDRNRSLGFGIYYWMINLGAFLSPILVSYLRGFSWSYVFIASAVWCVLMLVLTAVAYKEPERPASTKGFGRVVSDAALVLGNWRFVLMIVVYSGFWLLYFQMFQTVLWYIVDFVDMTPADRVLTAAARLVGSDAEIRFDVAYVTSINAGTIILLQVLVSRAVKRFRALPTMIAGIAIGTAGFVIFALSGSAAGIVAGMIVFSIGEMTCHPKYFSYIGQIAPRDKVAVYMGYSFLYGIIGSLVGNNLGAFLYKKIAKGAGQPRLFWAIFAGIGALTIVGLLLYDRFLSPERGETRRDGA
;
A
#
# COMPACT_ATOMS: atom_id res chain seq x y z
N MET A 1 -16.66 8.68 -40.88
CA MET A 1 -17.04 9.37 -39.62
C MET A 1 -15.77 9.61 -38.83
N THR A 2 -15.30 10.85 -38.88
CA THR A 2 -14.07 11.29 -38.20
C THR A 2 -14.31 11.27 -36.70
N GLU A 3 -13.63 10.36 -35.96
CA GLU A 3 -13.49 10.47 -34.52
C GLU A 3 -12.71 11.76 -34.19
N THR A 4 -13.46 12.78 -33.83
CA THR A 4 -12.91 13.98 -33.21
C THR A 4 -12.22 13.55 -31.93
N THR A 5 -10.90 13.50 -31.92
CA THR A 5 -10.06 13.36 -30.73
C THR A 5 -10.48 14.47 -29.76
N LYS A 6 -11.32 14.15 -28.77
CA LYS A 6 -11.71 15.11 -27.71
C LYS A 6 -10.44 15.55 -27.00
N ALA A 7 -10.07 16.81 -27.16
CA ALA A 7 -8.92 17.38 -26.48
C ALA A 7 -9.04 17.14 -24.96
N ILE A 8 -7.95 16.65 -24.34
CA ILE A 8 -7.87 16.48 -22.88
C ILE A 8 -7.81 17.86 -22.25
N ASP A 9 -8.73 18.16 -21.35
CA ASP A 9 -8.70 19.42 -20.60
C ASP A 9 -7.40 19.48 -19.76
N GLY A 10 -6.71 20.63 -19.79
CA GLY A 10 -5.44 20.84 -19.07
C GLY A 10 -5.61 20.93 -17.55
N MET A 11 -4.50 21.10 -16.81
CA MET A 11 -4.48 21.20 -15.35
C MET A 11 -5.38 22.31 -14.78
N GLY A 12 -5.65 23.38 -15.53
CA GLY A 12 -6.53 24.48 -15.11
C GLY A 12 -8.04 24.10 -15.09
N SER A 13 -8.43 22.94 -15.60
CA SER A 13 -9.82 22.51 -15.61
C SER A 13 -10.31 21.91 -14.29
N PHE A 14 -9.41 21.67 -13.32
CA PHE A 14 -9.77 21.09 -12.04
C PHE A 14 -10.25 22.13 -11.03
N PRO A 15 -11.33 21.88 -10.28
CA PRO A 15 -11.82 22.80 -9.27
C PRO A 15 -10.88 22.86 -8.05
N ARG A 16 -10.97 23.93 -7.25
CA ARG A 16 -10.14 24.10 -6.04
C ARG A 16 -10.18 22.89 -5.09
N THR A 17 -11.35 22.27 -4.92
CA THR A 17 -11.51 21.07 -4.06
C THR A 17 -10.68 19.89 -4.53
N PHE A 18 -10.46 19.72 -5.84
CA PHE A 18 -9.56 18.71 -6.39
C PHE A 18 -8.12 18.88 -5.87
N TRP A 19 -7.59 20.10 -5.93
CA TRP A 19 -6.24 20.39 -5.48
C TRP A 19 -6.09 20.25 -3.96
N VAL A 20 -7.09 20.72 -3.21
CA VAL A 20 -7.15 20.55 -1.75
C VAL A 20 -7.14 19.06 -1.39
N ALA A 21 -7.91 18.23 -2.09
CA ALA A 21 -7.92 16.77 -1.88
C ALA A 21 -6.55 16.13 -2.18
N ASN A 22 -5.90 16.53 -3.27
CA ASN A 22 -4.56 16.03 -3.62
C ASN A 22 -3.48 16.42 -2.60
N VAL A 23 -3.54 17.63 -2.04
CA VAL A 23 -2.65 18.05 -0.94
C VAL A 23 -2.92 17.22 0.32
N MET A 24 -4.19 16.98 0.65
CA MET A 24 -4.55 16.10 1.78
C MET A 24 -4.01 14.68 1.59
N GLU A 25 -4.10 14.12 0.38
CA GLU A 25 -3.55 12.80 0.07
C GLU A 25 -2.03 12.77 0.27
N LEU A 26 -1.31 13.75 -0.28
CA LEU A 26 0.14 13.84 -0.13
C LEU A 26 0.57 13.78 1.35
N PHE A 27 -0.02 14.62 2.19
CA PHE A 27 0.37 14.70 3.61
C PHE A 27 -0.10 13.52 4.44
N GLU A 28 -1.31 13.00 4.18
CA GLU A 28 -1.79 11.81 4.90
C GLU A 28 -0.98 10.58 4.49
N ARG A 29 -0.70 10.39 3.19
CA ARG A 29 0.18 9.34 2.72
C ARG A 29 1.59 9.50 3.29
N GLY A 30 2.10 10.72 3.35
CA GLY A 30 3.35 11.02 4.01
C GLY A 30 3.35 10.59 5.49
N ALA A 31 2.31 10.94 6.25
CA ALA A 31 2.17 10.51 7.64
C ALA A 31 2.13 8.99 7.78
N TYR A 32 1.32 8.32 6.94
CA TYR A 32 1.17 6.87 6.95
C TYR A 32 2.47 6.14 6.57
N TYR A 33 3.05 6.44 5.42
CA TYR A 33 4.26 5.76 4.96
C TYR A 33 5.49 6.13 5.79
N GLY A 34 5.53 7.35 6.33
CA GLY A 34 6.55 7.75 7.28
C GLY A 34 6.54 6.85 8.52
N MET A 35 5.40 6.71 9.16
CA MET A 35 5.24 5.81 10.30
C MET A 35 5.46 4.34 9.89
N ALA A 36 4.83 3.87 8.81
CA ALA A 36 4.88 2.47 8.40
C ALA A 36 6.30 2.01 8.04
N SER A 37 7.15 2.91 7.50
CA SER A 37 8.53 2.61 7.12
C SER A 37 9.44 2.24 8.30
N VAL A 38 9.04 2.57 9.52
CA VAL A 38 9.83 2.30 10.75
C VAL A 38 9.06 1.58 11.84
N LEU A 39 7.74 1.46 11.73
CA LEU A 39 6.87 0.93 12.79
C LEU A 39 7.32 -0.45 13.28
N ALA A 40 7.59 -1.39 12.37
CA ALA A 40 7.98 -2.74 12.71
C ALA A 40 9.30 -2.79 13.52
N VAL A 41 10.23 -1.88 13.23
CA VAL A 41 11.48 -1.76 13.99
C VAL A 41 11.23 -1.08 15.32
N TYR A 42 10.49 0.02 15.37
CA TYR A 42 10.12 0.71 16.61
C TYR A 42 9.44 -0.21 17.62
N LEU A 43 8.47 -1.01 17.18
CA LEU A 43 7.74 -1.92 18.08
C LEU A 43 8.65 -3.00 18.66
N ARG A 44 9.69 -3.44 17.91
CA ARG A 44 10.60 -4.53 18.32
C ARG A 44 11.87 -4.04 19.02
N ALA A 45 12.40 -2.89 18.64
CA ALA A 45 13.63 -2.35 19.20
C ALA A 45 13.55 -2.26 20.73
N SER A 46 14.68 -2.49 21.39
CA SER A 46 14.75 -2.47 22.86
C SER A 46 14.43 -1.08 23.44
N ALA A 47 14.02 -1.04 24.71
CA ALA A 47 13.82 0.23 25.42
C ALA A 47 15.12 1.06 25.52
N ALA A 48 16.28 0.42 25.56
CA ALA A 48 17.57 1.10 25.53
C ALA A 48 17.83 1.82 24.20
N GLU A 49 17.25 1.34 23.12
CA GLU A 49 17.27 1.96 21.77
C GLU A 49 16.07 2.90 21.55
N GLY A 50 15.28 3.15 22.58
CA GLY A 50 14.08 3.98 22.55
C GLY A 50 12.86 3.31 21.91
N GLY A 51 12.92 2.01 21.61
CA GLY A 51 11.81 1.23 21.09
C GLY A 51 10.91 0.65 22.19
N LEU A 52 9.98 -0.24 21.83
CA LEU A 52 8.99 -0.80 22.77
C LEU A 52 9.31 -2.21 23.26
N GLY A 53 10.27 -2.92 22.65
CA GLY A 53 10.72 -4.23 23.07
C GLY A 53 9.70 -5.35 22.90
N PHE A 54 8.73 -5.22 21.98
CA PHE A 54 7.73 -6.27 21.76
C PHE A 54 8.32 -7.45 20.99
N ASP A 55 7.87 -8.66 21.35
CA ASP A 55 8.22 -9.89 20.64
C ASP A 55 7.74 -9.86 19.18
N GLU A 56 8.49 -10.50 18.28
CA GLU A 56 8.18 -10.55 16.84
C GLU A 56 6.75 -11.05 16.57
N SER A 57 6.28 -12.06 17.33
CA SER A 57 4.92 -12.58 17.15
C SER A 57 3.86 -11.58 17.58
N ALA A 58 4.11 -10.81 18.65
CA ALA A 58 3.22 -9.74 19.10
C ALA A 58 3.15 -8.60 18.09
N VAL A 59 4.28 -8.23 17.49
CA VAL A 59 4.34 -7.22 16.40
C VAL A 59 3.61 -7.74 15.16
N GLY A 60 3.81 -9.00 14.77
CA GLY A 60 3.12 -9.61 13.64
C GLY A 60 1.61 -9.61 13.80
N PHE A 61 1.11 -9.99 14.98
CA PHE A 61 -0.32 -9.96 15.30
C PHE A 61 -0.89 -8.53 15.25
N LEU A 62 -0.20 -7.58 15.89
CA LEU A 62 -0.60 -6.18 15.91
C LEU A 62 -0.69 -5.61 14.49
N GLN A 63 0.36 -5.76 13.69
CA GLN A 63 0.38 -5.26 12.31
C GLN A 63 -0.66 -5.97 11.43
N SER A 64 -0.90 -7.25 11.63
CA SER A 64 -1.92 -7.98 10.85
C SER A 64 -3.32 -7.41 11.06
N ILE A 65 -3.71 -7.12 12.29
CA ILE A 65 -5.05 -6.57 12.60
C ILE A 65 -5.15 -5.10 12.15
N VAL A 66 -4.13 -4.28 12.42
CA VAL A 66 -4.10 -2.86 12.02
C VAL A 66 -4.21 -2.72 10.50
N MET A 67 -3.39 -3.49 9.75
CA MET A 67 -3.43 -3.46 8.29
C MET A 67 -4.74 -4.00 7.74
N THR A 68 -5.26 -5.11 8.28
CA THR A 68 -6.57 -5.66 7.90
C THR A 68 -7.67 -4.61 8.05
N LEU A 69 -7.69 -3.91 9.19
CA LEU A 69 -8.70 -2.88 9.45
C LEU A 69 -8.58 -1.71 8.46
N THR A 70 -7.36 -1.32 8.06
CA THR A 70 -7.12 -0.30 7.03
C THR A 70 -7.72 -0.68 5.67
N TYR A 71 -7.81 -1.98 5.35
CA TYR A 71 -8.46 -2.47 4.12
C TYR A 71 -9.97 -2.67 4.25
N VAL A 72 -10.48 -2.93 5.46
CA VAL A 72 -11.94 -3.08 5.72
C VAL A 72 -12.64 -1.71 5.81
N MET A 73 -12.01 -0.76 6.50
CA MET A 73 -12.62 0.54 6.80
C MET A 73 -13.05 1.37 5.58
N PRO A 74 -12.35 1.35 4.42
CA PRO A 74 -12.83 2.05 3.22
C PRO A 74 -14.22 1.61 2.76
N ILE A 75 -14.58 0.34 2.93
CA ILE A 75 -15.90 -0.20 2.54
C ILE A 75 -17.00 0.43 3.41
N LEU A 76 -16.79 0.44 4.72
CA LEU A 76 -17.75 0.98 5.68
C LEU A 76 -17.75 2.50 5.70
N GLY A 77 -16.55 3.10 5.73
CA GLY A 77 -16.35 4.56 5.81
C GLY A 77 -16.91 5.27 4.59
N GLY A 78 -16.74 4.70 3.39
CA GLY A 78 -17.30 5.25 2.16
C GLY A 78 -18.82 5.32 2.18
N ALA A 79 -19.48 4.24 2.57
CA ALA A 79 -20.96 4.20 2.66
C ALA A 79 -21.51 5.19 3.69
N LEU A 80 -20.85 5.32 4.84
CA LEU A 80 -21.25 6.27 5.89
C LEU A 80 -20.96 7.72 5.46
N ALA A 81 -19.83 8.00 4.86
CA ALA A 81 -19.47 9.33 4.40
C ALA A 81 -20.39 9.84 3.27
N GLU A 82 -20.83 8.96 2.37
CA GLU A 82 -21.84 9.30 1.36
C GLU A 82 -23.17 9.72 1.99
N ARG A 83 -23.55 9.11 3.10
CA ARG A 83 -24.80 9.42 3.80
C ARG A 83 -24.71 10.70 4.64
N TYR A 84 -23.64 10.84 5.43
CA TYR A 84 -23.55 11.87 6.48
C TYR A 84 -22.69 13.08 6.13
N GLY A 85 -21.92 13.02 5.03
CA GLY A 85 -21.12 14.13 4.55
C GLY A 85 -19.60 13.88 4.56
N TYR A 86 -18.94 14.19 3.47
CA TYR A 86 -17.49 13.98 3.29
C TYR A 86 -16.66 14.86 4.25
N ARG A 87 -17.02 16.14 4.38
CA ARG A 87 -16.28 17.08 5.23
C ARG A 87 -16.26 16.66 6.70
N ARG A 88 -17.41 16.24 7.25
CA ARG A 88 -17.51 15.79 8.65
C ARG A 88 -16.65 14.56 8.90
N PHE A 89 -16.73 13.59 8.00
CA PHE A 89 -15.95 12.36 8.10
C PHE A 89 -14.45 12.59 7.91
N LEU A 90 -14.03 13.51 7.03
CA LEU A 90 -12.61 13.92 6.90
C LEU A 90 -12.11 14.55 8.20
N MET A 91 -12.87 15.45 8.81
CA MET A 91 -12.50 16.06 10.10
C MET A 91 -12.36 14.99 11.19
N THR A 92 -13.30 14.06 11.29
CA THR A 92 -13.22 12.93 12.23
C THR A 92 -12.00 12.05 11.93
N ALA A 93 -11.75 11.70 10.68
CA ALA A 93 -10.62 10.88 10.27
C ALA A 93 -9.27 11.54 10.64
N PHE A 94 -9.09 12.83 10.31
CA PHE A 94 -7.86 13.54 10.67
C PHE A 94 -7.70 13.73 12.19
N SER A 95 -8.79 13.91 12.94
CA SER A 95 -8.73 13.94 14.40
C SER A 95 -8.28 12.59 14.97
N MET A 96 -8.86 11.48 14.46
CA MET A 96 -8.45 10.13 14.87
C MET A 96 -6.99 9.85 14.52
N LEU A 97 -6.54 10.24 13.33
CA LEU A 97 -5.15 10.08 12.89
C LEU A 97 -4.19 10.90 13.75
N ALA A 98 -4.50 12.18 14.01
CA ALA A 98 -3.65 13.05 14.83
C ALA A 98 -3.50 12.50 16.27
N VAL A 99 -4.60 12.13 16.91
CA VAL A 99 -4.60 11.54 18.26
C VAL A 99 -3.90 10.18 18.25
N GLY A 100 -4.19 9.33 17.27
CA GLY A 100 -3.62 7.99 17.14
C GLY A 100 -2.11 8.03 16.96
N TYR A 101 -1.59 8.85 16.04
CA TYR A 101 -0.14 9.01 15.85
C TYR A 101 0.52 9.60 17.09
N PHE A 102 0.01 10.71 17.61
CA PHE A 102 0.59 11.33 18.80
C PHE A 102 0.67 10.34 19.97
N ALA A 103 -0.44 9.67 20.28
CA ALA A 103 -0.49 8.71 21.36
C ALA A 103 0.47 7.52 21.15
N THR A 104 0.57 6.97 19.92
CA THR A 104 1.47 5.86 19.60
C THR A 104 2.93 6.18 19.93
N GLY A 105 3.36 7.42 19.72
CA GLY A 105 4.72 7.86 20.05
C GLY A 105 5.00 8.13 21.55
N HIS A 106 3.96 8.05 22.42
CA HIS A 106 4.05 8.41 23.84
C HIS A 106 3.59 7.32 24.80
N VAL A 107 3.16 6.16 24.29
CA VAL A 107 2.71 5.02 25.08
C VAL A 107 3.58 3.81 24.84
N SER A 108 3.77 2.97 25.86
CA SER A 108 4.65 1.78 25.78
C SER A 108 3.93 0.45 26.07
N ARG A 109 2.73 0.49 26.68
CA ARG A 109 1.99 -0.74 26.99
C ARG A 109 1.37 -1.31 25.74
N TYR A 110 1.61 -2.58 25.43
CA TYR A 110 1.15 -3.26 24.20
C TYR A 110 -0.33 -3.00 23.88
N GLY A 111 -1.23 -3.22 24.84
CA GLY A 111 -2.68 -3.02 24.60
C GLY A 111 -3.05 -1.57 24.28
N VAL A 112 -2.34 -0.58 24.86
CA VAL A 112 -2.58 0.84 24.56
C VAL A 112 -2.03 1.19 23.18
N VAL A 113 -0.81 0.75 22.84
CA VAL A 113 -0.22 0.89 21.49
C VAL A 113 -1.14 0.27 20.43
N PHE A 114 -1.69 -0.91 20.71
CA PHE A 114 -2.63 -1.58 19.82
C PHE A 114 -3.88 -0.72 19.58
N LEU A 115 -4.47 -0.17 20.64
CA LEU A 115 -5.66 0.70 20.51
C LEU A 115 -5.36 2.00 19.75
N THR A 116 -4.19 2.62 19.96
CA THR A 116 -3.81 3.84 19.24
C THR A 116 -3.60 3.56 17.75
N LEU A 117 -3.00 2.43 17.39
CA LEU A 117 -2.82 2.01 16.00
C LEU A 117 -4.14 1.57 15.34
N LEU A 118 -5.09 0.98 16.08
CA LEU A 118 -6.44 0.75 15.58
C LEU A 118 -7.15 2.08 15.24
N LEU A 119 -6.95 3.11 16.07
CA LEU A 119 -7.48 4.44 15.79
C LEU A 119 -6.90 5.02 14.50
N VAL A 120 -5.59 4.86 14.28
CA VAL A 120 -4.93 5.23 13.02
C VAL A 120 -5.52 4.45 11.84
N ALA A 121 -5.70 3.13 11.97
CA ALA A 121 -6.23 2.28 10.90
C ALA A 121 -7.65 2.68 10.49
N VAL A 122 -8.52 2.97 11.46
CA VAL A 122 -9.88 3.45 11.20
C VAL A 122 -9.86 4.81 10.50
N GLY A 123 -9.08 5.76 11.04
CA GLY A 123 -8.95 7.11 10.45
C GLY A 123 -8.45 7.06 9.00
N SER A 124 -7.37 6.32 8.74
CA SER A 124 -6.77 6.17 7.40
C SER A 124 -7.72 5.48 6.42
N GLY A 125 -8.42 4.43 6.87
CA GLY A 125 -9.38 3.73 6.02
C GLY A 125 -10.58 4.57 5.61
N VAL A 126 -11.15 5.34 6.57
CA VAL A 126 -12.25 6.29 6.30
C VAL A 126 -11.79 7.39 5.35
N PHE A 127 -10.64 7.99 5.61
CA PHE A 127 -10.03 9.01 4.78
C PHE A 127 -9.90 8.56 3.31
N LYS A 128 -9.31 7.38 3.07
CA LYS A 128 -9.02 6.85 1.73
C LYS A 128 -10.24 6.78 0.82
N SER A 129 -11.39 6.34 1.35
CA SER A 129 -12.62 6.23 0.56
C SER A 129 -13.21 7.60 0.18
N ILE A 130 -13.08 8.59 1.07
CA ILE A 130 -13.60 9.93 0.84
C ILE A 130 -12.77 10.66 -0.21
N LEU A 131 -11.44 10.54 -0.15
CA LEU A 131 -10.57 11.21 -1.12
C LEU A 131 -10.74 10.66 -2.52
N SER A 132 -10.75 9.34 -2.69
CA SER A 132 -11.02 8.73 -4.00
C SER A 132 -12.40 9.12 -4.54
N GLY A 133 -13.41 9.20 -3.67
CA GLY A 133 -14.74 9.72 -4.00
C GLY A 133 -14.70 11.21 -4.42
N THR A 134 -13.93 12.04 -3.71
CA THR A 134 -13.75 13.46 -4.04
C THR A 134 -13.09 13.63 -5.42
N ILE A 135 -12.01 12.90 -5.69
CA ILE A 135 -11.32 12.92 -7.00
C ILE A 135 -12.30 12.50 -8.12
N THR A 136 -13.06 11.43 -7.91
CA THR A 136 -14.07 10.97 -8.88
C THR A 136 -15.10 12.06 -9.20
N ARG A 137 -15.59 12.79 -8.20
CA ARG A 137 -16.64 13.81 -8.32
C ARG A 137 -16.13 15.16 -8.82
N THR A 138 -14.84 15.41 -8.72
CA THR A 138 -14.18 16.64 -9.19
C THR A 138 -13.53 16.47 -10.56
N THR A 139 -13.69 15.31 -11.19
CA THR A 139 -13.20 15.01 -12.54
C THR A 139 -14.37 14.66 -13.47
N ASN A 140 -14.19 14.91 -14.77
CA ASN A 140 -15.13 14.56 -15.85
C ASN A 140 -14.51 13.54 -16.82
N ASP A 141 -15.26 13.07 -17.81
CA ASP A 141 -14.77 12.05 -18.75
C ASP A 141 -13.55 12.48 -19.57
N ARG A 142 -13.31 13.80 -19.73
CA ARG A 142 -12.18 14.33 -20.51
C ARG A 142 -10.89 14.39 -19.68
N ASN A 143 -10.99 14.70 -18.37
CA ASN A 143 -9.82 14.91 -17.52
C ASN A 143 -9.65 13.84 -16.43
N ARG A 144 -10.57 12.84 -16.33
CA ARG A 144 -10.53 11.80 -15.28
C ARG A 144 -9.20 11.05 -15.24
N SER A 145 -8.68 10.64 -16.40
CA SER A 145 -7.41 9.91 -16.47
C SER A 145 -6.23 10.75 -15.93
N LEU A 146 -6.19 12.05 -16.30
CA LEU A 146 -5.19 12.98 -15.78
C LEU A 146 -5.36 13.21 -14.28
N GLY A 147 -6.60 13.40 -13.81
CA GLY A 147 -6.92 13.62 -12.40
C GLY A 147 -6.48 12.45 -11.50
N PHE A 148 -6.79 11.21 -11.89
CA PHE A 148 -6.32 10.02 -11.16
C PHE A 148 -4.81 9.81 -11.29
N GLY A 149 -4.19 10.22 -12.40
CA GLY A 149 -2.74 10.23 -12.57
C GLY A 149 -2.06 11.16 -11.55
N ILE A 150 -2.57 12.39 -11.38
CA ILE A 150 -2.08 13.35 -10.37
C ILE A 150 -2.28 12.79 -8.96
N TYR A 151 -3.46 12.25 -8.67
CA TYR A 151 -3.77 11.64 -7.38
C TYR A 151 -2.80 10.50 -7.03
N TYR A 152 -2.54 9.60 -7.96
CA TYR A 152 -1.58 8.51 -7.77
C TYR A 152 -0.13 9.00 -7.59
N TRP A 153 0.24 10.07 -8.32
CA TRP A 153 1.55 10.69 -8.16
C TRP A 153 1.73 11.30 -6.77
N MET A 154 0.70 11.95 -6.22
CA MET A 154 0.73 12.50 -4.85
C MET A 154 0.90 11.41 -3.79
N ILE A 155 0.26 10.25 -3.95
CA ILE A 155 0.46 9.08 -3.07
C ILE A 155 1.94 8.68 -3.04
N ASN A 156 2.54 8.49 -4.22
CA ASN A 156 3.92 8.04 -4.34
C ASN A 156 4.93 9.11 -3.91
N LEU A 157 4.64 10.38 -4.14
CA LEU A 157 5.48 11.48 -3.67
C LEU A 157 5.52 11.52 -2.13
N GLY A 158 4.37 11.35 -1.46
CA GLY A 158 4.29 11.22 -0.01
C GLY A 158 5.08 10.01 0.50
N ALA A 159 4.92 8.86 -0.15
CA ALA A 159 5.62 7.62 0.20
C ALA A 159 7.14 7.69 -0.05
N PHE A 160 7.59 8.53 -0.99
CA PHE A 160 9.01 8.72 -1.29
C PHE A 160 9.69 9.69 -0.31
N LEU A 161 9.09 10.86 -0.08
CA LEU A 161 9.71 11.93 0.69
C LEU A 161 9.64 11.70 2.21
N SER A 162 8.54 11.14 2.69
CA SER A 162 8.28 11.03 4.12
C SER A 162 9.29 10.13 4.86
N PRO A 163 9.68 8.95 4.36
CA PRO A 163 10.67 8.12 5.05
C PRO A 163 12.05 8.79 5.15
N ILE A 164 12.41 9.68 4.19
CA ILE A 164 13.65 10.46 4.24
C ILE A 164 13.60 11.44 5.42
N LEU A 165 12.47 12.15 5.58
CA LEU A 165 12.27 13.03 6.74
C LEU A 165 12.22 12.24 8.05
N VAL A 166 11.55 11.08 8.05
CA VAL A 166 11.43 10.20 9.23
C VAL A 166 12.80 9.68 9.67
N SER A 167 13.67 9.29 8.73
CA SER A 167 15.05 8.89 9.02
C SER A 167 15.80 10.00 9.77
N TYR A 168 15.68 11.24 9.33
CA TYR A 168 16.27 12.39 10.01
C TYR A 168 15.69 12.62 11.42
N LEU A 169 14.37 12.61 11.55
CA LEU A 169 13.68 12.84 12.83
C LEU A 169 13.95 11.73 13.86
N ARG A 170 14.03 10.49 13.39
CA ARG A 170 14.36 9.32 14.23
C ARG A 170 15.75 9.45 14.86
N GLY A 171 16.70 10.11 14.19
CA GLY A 171 18.01 10.40 14.72
C GLY A 171 17.99 11.17 16.05
N PHE A 172 16.93 11.92 16.32
CA PHE A 172 16.73 12.61 17.60
C PHE A 172 15.93 11.76 18.61
N SER A 173 14.78 11.23 18.18
CA SER A 173 13.92 10.34 18.98
C SER A 173 12.84 9.70 18.12
N TRP A 174 12.42 8.50 18.48
CA TRP A 174 11.26 7.83 17.88
C TRP A 174 9.97 8.66 17.98
N SER A 175 9.76 9.37 19.10
CA SER A 175 8.57 10.19 19.30
C SER A 175 8.40 11.28 18.24
N TYR A 176 9.50 11.84 17.70
CA TYR A 176 9.42 12.88 16.66
C TYR A 176 8.82 12.36 15.34
N VAL A 177 8.99 11.08 15.02
CA VAL A 177 8.34 10.45 13.87
C VAL A 177 6.82 10.53 13.98
N PHE A 178 6.30 10.15 15.14
CA PHE A 178 4.86 10.14 15.41
C PHE A 178 4.30 11.56 15.60
N ILE A 179 5.06 12.46 16.22
CA ILE A 179 4.70 13.88 16.35
C ILE A 179 4.59 14.53 14.95
N ALA A 180 5.54 14.30 14.05
CA ALA A 180 5.47 14.83 12.68
C ALA A 180 4.24 14.34 11.94
N SER A 181 3.93 13.04 12.03
CA SER A 181 2.72 12.45 11.46
C SER A 181 1.45 13.07 12.05
N ALA A 182 1.41 13.29 13.37
CA ALA A 182 0.29 13.94 14.04
C ALA A 182 0.13 15.40 13.62
N VAL A 183 1.22 16.16 13.53
CA VAL A 183 1.22 17.56 13.09
C VAL A 183 0.69 17.67 11.65
N TRP A 184 1.12 16.80 10.75
CA TRP A 184 0.57 16.78 9.39
C TRP A 184 -0.92 16.52 9.38
N CYS A 185 -1.43 15.60 10.21
CA CYS A 185 -2.87 15.35 10.32
C CYS A 185 -3.63 16.54 10.91
N VAL A 186 -3.06 17.26 11.88
CA VAL A 186 -3.66 18.51 12.42
C VAL A 186 -3.70 19.59 11.35
N LEU A 187 -2.63 19.76 10.55
CA LEU A 187 -2.63 20.72 9.44
C LEU A 187 -3.70 20.36 8.41
N MET A 188 -3.90 19.07 8.12
CA MET A 188 -4.96 18.62 7.20
C MET A 188 -6.36 18.76 7.81
N LEU A 189 -6.51 18.62 9.13
CA LEU A 189 -7.74 18.94 9.82
C LEU A 189 -8.12 20.42 9.65
N VAL A 190 -7.16 21.32 9.85
CA VAL A 190 -7.33 22.77 9.62
C VAL A 190 -7.65 23.06 8.15
N LEU A 191 -6.92 22.46 7.22
CA LEU A 191 -7.15 22.60 5.78
C LEU A 191 -8.56 22.14 5.40
N THR A 192 -9.03 21.04 5.98
CA THR A 192 -10.41 20.53 5.80
C THR A 192 -11.44 21.55 6.29
N ALA A 193 -11.20 22.14 7.46
CA ALA A 193 -12.12 23.10 8.05
C ALA A 193 -12.20 24.42 7.25
N VAL A 194 -11.08 24.87 6.67
CA VAL A 194 -10.99 26.18 6.01
C VAL A 194 -11.23 26.11 4.51
N ALA A 195 -10.66 25.11 3.84
CA ALA A 195 -10.54 25.11 2.37
C ALA A 195 -11.33 24.00 1.66
N TYR A 196 -11.68 22.89 2.34
CA TYR A 196 -12.39 21.80 1.69
C TYR A 196 -13.86 22.15 1.49
N LYS A 197 -14.27 22.22 0.23
CA LYS A 197 -15.68 22.33 -0.16
C LYS A 197 -16.17 20.96 -0.59
N GLU A 198 -17.27 20.54 0.04
CA GLU A 198 -17.88 19.26 -0.26
C GLU A 198 -18.41 19.24 -1.69
N PRO A 199 -18.02 18.25 -2.53
CA PRO A 199 -18.57 18.13 -3.88
C PRO A 199 -20.04 17.74 -3.82
N GLU A 200 -20.81 18.13 -4.84
CA GLU A 200 -22.21 17.74 -4.96
C GLU A 200 -22.36 16.21 -4.91
N ARG A 201 -23.31 15.75 -4.12
CA ARG A 201 -23.59 14.33 -3.90
C ARG A 201 -25.05 14.03 -4.21
N PRO A 202 -25.36 12.97 -5.00
CA PRO A 202 -26.71 12.44 -5.04
C PRO A 202 -27.07 11.90 -3.64
N ALA A 203 -28.31 12.06 -3.23
CA ALA A 203 -28.80 11.46 -1.98
C ALA A 203 -28.59 9.94 -2.04
N SER A 204 -27.68 9.42 -1.22
CA SER A 204 -27.42 7.99 -1.14
C SER A 204 -28.39 7.34 -0.17
N THR A 205 -29.15 6.37 -0.66
CA THR A 205 -30.01 5.49 0.16
C THR A 205 -29.28 4.21 0.58
N LYS A 206 -27.98 4.06 0.25
CA LYS A 206 -27.21 2.86 0.58
C LYS A 206 -26.98 2.77 2.08
N GLY A 207 -27.79 1.95 2.75
CA GLY A 207 -27.60 1.61 4.16
C GLY A 207 -26.65 0.43 4.34
N PHE A 208 -26.27 0.18 5.59
CA PHE A 208 -25.41 -0.96 5.98
C PHE A 208 -25.92 -2.32 5.44
N GLY A 209 -27.24 -2.53 5.42
CA GLY A 209 -27.85 -3.76 4.87
C GLY A 209 -27.50 -4.01 3.41
N ARG A 210 -27.31 -2.95 2.60
CA ARG A 210 -26.90 -3.10 1.20
C ARG A 210 -25.42 -3.50 1.08
N VAL A 211 -24.57 -2.99 1.96
CA VAL A 211 -23.15 -3.42 2.01
C VAL A 211 -23.07 -4.92 2.32
N VAL A 212 -23.87 -5.41 3.28
CA VAL A 212 -23.93 -6.84 3.62
C VAL A 212 -24.48 -7.68 2.46
N SER A 213 -25.54 -7.20 1.79
CA SER A 213 -26.10 -7.88 0.61
C SER A 213 -25.11 -7.93 -0.56
N ASP A 214 -24.40 -6.83 -0.82
CA ASP A 214 -23.37 -6.76 -1.85
C ASP A 214 -22.19 -7.70 -1.52
N ALA A 215 -21.79 -7.79 -0.23
CA ALA A 215 -20.78 -8.74 0.23
C ALA A 215 -21.21 -10.19 -0.02
N ALA A 216 -22.43 -10.55 0.36
CA ALA A 216 -22.95 -11.92 0.15
C ALA A 216 -22.97 -12.29 -1.34
N LEU A 217 -23.35 -11.35 -2.21
CA LEU A 217 -23.38 -11.54 -3.65
C LEU A 217 -21.97 -11.81 -4.23
N VAL A 218 -20.97 -11.02 -3.82
CA VAL A 218 -19.59 -11.16 -4.31
C VAL A 218 -18.94 -12.41 -3.75
N LEU A 219 -19.12 -12.69 -2.46
CA LEU A 219 -18.59 -13.90 -1.81
C LEU A 219 -19.28 -15.18 -2.32
N GLY A 220 -20.50 -15.11 -2.84
CA GLY A 220 -21.16 -16.21 -3.53
C GLY A 220 -20.53 -16.58 -4.88
N ASN A 221 -19.74 -15.69 -5.49
CA ASN A 221 -18.99 -15.97 -6.70
C ASN A 221 -17.64 -16.65 -6.36
N TRP A 222 -17.67 -17.98 -6.16
CA TRP A 222 -16.51 -18.75 -5.73
C TRP A 222 -15.28 -18.61 -6.66
N ARG A 223 -15.48 -18.42 -7.97
CA ARG A 223 -14.39 -18.23 -8.94
C ARG A 223 -13.67 -16.90 -8.68
N PHE A 224 -14.43 -15.85 -8.42
CA PHE A 224 -13.89 -14.55 -8.07
C PHE A 224 -13.14 -14.59 -6.72
N VAL A 225 -13.74 -15.22 -5.71
CA VAL A 225 -13.12 -15.40 -4.39
C VAL A 225 -11.83 -16.20 -4.50
N LEU A 226 -11.84 -17.32 -5.23
CA LEU A 226 -10.65 -18.16 -5.43
C LEU A 226 -9.51 -17.36 -6.09
N MET A 227 -9.83 -16.56 -7.11
CA MET A 227 -8.83 -15.71 -7.76
C MET A 227 -8.22 -14.72 -6.77
N ILE A 228 -9.02 -14.07 -5.92
CA ILE A 228 -8.52 -13.16 -4.88
C ILE A 228 -7.66 -13.90 -3.85
N VAL A 229 -8.10 -15.07 -3.39
CA VAL A 229 -7.34 -15.89 -2.43
C VAL A 229 -5.97 -16.26 -2.99
N VAL A 230 -5.92 -16.72 -4.24
CA VAL A 230 -4.64 -17.05 -4.88
C VAL A 230 -3.78 -15.79 -5.09
N TYR A 231 -4.37 -14.70 -5.58
CA TYR A 231 -3.67 -13.42 -5.76
C TYR A 231 -3.14 -12.84 -4.44
N SER A 232 -3.82 -13.09 -3.33
CA SER A 232 -3.35 -12.63 -2.01
C SER A 232 -1.98 -13.19 -1.62
N GLY A 233 -1.56 -14.31 -2.22
CA GLY A 233 -0.21 -14.83 -2.05
C GLY A 233 0.90 -13.84 -2.43
N PHE A 234 0.71 -13.02 -3.48
CA PHE A 234 1.62 -11.91 -3.78
C PHE A 234 1.60 -10.84 -2.68
N TRP A 235 0.46 -10.58 -2.06
CA TRP A 235 0.35 -9.60 -0.99
C TRP A 235 0.94 -10.10 0.34
N LEU A 236 1.03 -11.42 0.54
CA LEU A 236 1.84 -11.97 1.64
C LEU A 236 3.31 -11.53 1.51
N LEU A 237 3.86 -11.52 0.28
CA LEU A 237 5.21 -11.02 0.01
C LEU A 237 5.29 -9.50 0.22
N TYR A 238 4.32 -8.75 -0.30
CA TYR A 238 4.27 -7.30 -0.20
C TYR A 238 4.37 -6.79 1.24
N PHE A 239 3.60 -7.39 2.16
CA PHE A 239 3.63 -6.95 3.56
C PHE A 239 4.96 -7.21 4.26
N GLN A 240 5.81 -8.10 3.74
CA GLN A 240 7.15 -8.29 4.28
C GLN A 240 8.03 -7.05 4.11
N MET A 241 7.78 -6.20 3.11
CA MET A 241 8.50 -4.94 2.90
C MET A 241 8.34 -3.96 4.06
N PHE A 242 7.24 -4.06 4.80
CA PHE A 242 6.95 -3.19 5.95
C PHE A 242 7.17 -3.88 7.31
N GLN A 243 7.69 -5.10 7.32
CA GLN A 243 7.91 -5.86 8.55
C GLN A 243 9.25 -6.60 8.51
N THR A 244 9.30 -7.77 7.92
CA THR A 244 10.45 -8.67 8.06
C THR A 244 11.66 -8.25 7.22
N VAL A 245 11.49 -7.52 6.13
CA VAL A 245 12.59 -6.90 5.39
C VAL A 245 13.31 -5.88 6.27
N LEU A 246 12.54 -5.06 7.02
CA LEU A 246 13.13 -4.06 7.92
C LEU A 246 13.92 -4.75 9.04
N TRP A 247 13.36 -5.79 9.64
CA TRP A 247 14.04 -6.58 10.67
C TRP A 247 15.29 -7.27 10.13
N TYR A 248 15.21 -7.81 8.91
CA TYR A 248 16.32 -8.50 8.28
C TYR A 248 17.50 -7.56 8.01
N ILE A 249 17.23 -6.35 7.55
CA ILE A 249 18.25 -5.33 7.35
C ILE A 249 18.97 -5.03 8.68
N VAL A 250 18.21 -4.84 9.77
CA VAL A 250 18.78 -4.52 11.09
C VAL A 250 19.59 -5.68 11.65
N ASP A 251 19.11 -6.93 11.50
CA ASP A 251 19.70 -8.07 12.20
C ASP A 251 20.81 -8.78 11.40
N PHE A 252 20.81 -8.72 10.06
CA PHE A 252 21.64 -9.61 9.23
C PHE A 252 22.41 -8.93 8.11
N VAL A 253 22.17 -7.64 7.81
CA VAL A 253 22.75 -7.00 6.63
C VAL A 253 23.73 -5.90 7.04
N ASP A 254 24.98 -6.01 6.59
CA ASP A 254 25.94 -4.89 6.67
C ASP A 254 25.57 -3.85 5.60
N MET A 255 25.05 -2.71 6.03
CA MET A 255 24.67 -1.60 5.15
C MET A 255 25.81 -0.59 4.90
N THR A 256 27.01 -0.79 5.44
CA THR A 256 28.19 0.07 5.21
C THR A 256 28.48 0.35 3.73
N PRO A 257 28.33 -0.64 2.79
CA PRO A 257 28.48 -0.34 1.37
C PRO A 257 27.43 0.65 0.83
N ALA A 258 26.19 0.58 1.32
CA ALA A 258 25.12 1.54 0.97
C ALA A 258 25.40 2.92 1.56
N ASP A 259 25.90 3.01 2.81
CA ASP A 259 26.30 4.27 3.44
C ASP A 259 27.36 5.00 2.61
N ARG A 260 28.35 4.26 2.09
CA ARG A 260 29.39 4.85 1.22
C ARG A 260 28.82 5.41 -0.08
N VAL A 261 27.88 4.69 -0.70
CA VAL A 261 27.21 5.16 -1.95
C VAL A 261 26.39 6.42 -1.66
N LEU A 262 25.59 6.44 -0.58
CA LEU A 262 24.79 7.59 -0.19
C LEU A 262 25.65 8.80 0.15
N THR A 263 26.72 8.62 0.92
CA THR A 263 27.68 9.68 1.25
C THR A 263 28.40 10.21 0.01
N ALA A 264 28.80 9.32 -0.94
CA ALA A 264 29.39 9.73 -2.20
C ALA A 264 28.40 10.55 -3.04
N ALA A 265 27.14 10.13 -3.11
CA ALA A 265 26.07 10.87 -3.79
C ALA A 265 25.84 12.26 -3.17
N ALA A 266 25.87 12.37 -1.83
CA ALA A 266 25.76 13.66 -1.13
C ALA A 266 26.92 14.62 -1.52
N ARG A 267 28.14 14.10 -1.61
CA ARG A 267 29.31 14.89 -2.05
C ARG A 267 29.20 15.43 -3.48
N LEU A 268 28.56 14.65 -4.39
CA LEU A 268 28.31 15.10 -5.77
C LEU A 268 27.40 16.34 -5.85
N VAL A 269 26.54 16.54 -4.83
CA VAL A 269 25.65 17.73 -4.74
C VAL A 269 26.19 18.79 -3.77
N GLY A 270 27.47 18.68 -3.37
CA GLY A 270 28.16 19.70 -2.55
C GLY A 270 27.91 19.56 -1.04
N SER A 271 27.46 18.40 -0.55
CA SER A 271 27.25 18.15 0.88
C SER A 271 28.33 17.23 1.45
N ASP A 272 29.02 17.63 2.52
CA ASP A 272 30.00 16.82 3.25
C ASP A 272 29.34 15.90 4.32
N ALA A 273 28.01 15.81 4.36
CA ALA A 273 27.30 15.01 5.33
C ALA A 273 27.58 13.49 5.10
N GLU A 274 27.94 12.79 6.17
CA GLU A 274 27.96 11.33 6.18
C GLU A 274 26.52 10.82 6.27
N ILE A 275 26.04 10.18 5.21
CA ILE A 275 24.67 9.63 5.18
C ILE A 275 24.74 8.13 5.45
N ARG A 276 24.04 7.69 6.49
CA ARG A 276 23.83 6.27 6.79
C ARG A 276 22.51 5.78 6.21
N PHE A 277 22.51 4.56 5.73
CA PHE A 277 21.30 3.90 5.26
C PHE A 277 20.34 3.66 6.43
N ASP A 278 19.14 4.19 6.33
CA ASP A 278 18.07 3.95 7.27
C ASP A 278 17.05 2.95 6.70
N VAL A 279 16.51 2.08 7.55
CA VAL A 279 15.48 1.11 7.15
C VAL A 279 14.23 1.77 6.55
N ALA A 280 13.96 3.02 6.92
CA ALA A 280 12.88 3.81 6.33
C ALA A 280 13.04 3.95 4.80
N TYR A 281 14.28 3.97 4.28
CA TYR A 281 14.55 4.09 2.85
C TYR A 281 14.04 2.91 2.01
N VAL A 282 13.71 1.78 2.62
CA VAL A 282 13.01 0.65 1.95
C VAL A 282 11.75 1.15 1.25
N THR A 283 10.93 1.93 1.95
CA THR A 283 9.71 2.52 1.38
C THR A 283 10.03 3.55 0.29
N SER A 284 11.06 4.39 0.49
CA SER A 284 11.50 5.36 -0.53
C SER A 284 12.04 4.68 -1.79
N ILE A 285 12.76 3.56 -1.66
CA ILE A 285 13.24 2.78 -2.82
C ILE A 285 12.05 2.23 -3.62
N ASN A 286 11.06 1.65 -2.96
CA ASN A 286 9.84 1.17 -3.63
C ASN A 286 9.11 2.31 -4.33
N ALA A 287 8.75 3.39 -3.62
CA ALA A 287 8.02 4.52 -4.19
C ALA A 287 8.83 5.25 -5.28
N GLY A 288 10.13 5.42 -5.09
CA GLY A 288 11.03 6.02 -6.09
C GLY A 288 11.11 5.17 -7.37
N THR A 289 11.20 3.86 -7.24
CA THR A 289 11.17 2.93 -8.39
C THR A 289 9.86 3.06 -9.16
N ILE A 290 8.73 3.17 -8.45
CA ILE A 290 7.42 3.37 -9.06
C ILE A 290 7.36 4.72 -9.79
N ILE A 291 7.78 5.82 -9.15
CA ILE A 291 7.77 7.16 -9.76
C ILE A 291 8.59 7.17 -11.07
N LEU A 292 9.75 6.56 -11.06
CA LEU A 292 10.66 6.56 -12.21
C LEU A 292 10.20 5.64 -13.34
N LEU A 293 9.69 4.45 -13.02
CA LEU A 293 9.48 3.38 -14.00
C LEU A 293 8.02 3.11 -14.35
N GLN A 294 7.03 3.60 -13.59
CA GLN A 294 5.61 3.27 -13.79
C GLN A 294 5.11 3.54 -15.22
N VAL A 295 5.51 4.68 -15.80
CA VAL A 295 5.07 5.05 -17.16
C VAL A 295 5.67 4.10 -18.20
N LEU A 296 6.95 3.73 -18.05
CA LEU A 296 7.65 2.82 -18.96
C LEU A 296 7.04 1.42 -18.88
N VAL A 297 6.88 0.88 -17.66
CA VAL A 297 6.28 -0.43 -17.42
C VAL A 297 4.83 -0.47 -17.94
N SER A 298 4.01 0.54 -17.62
CA SER A 298 2.63 0.60 -18.09
C SER A 298 2.53 0.62 -19.62
N ARG A 299 3.42 1.35 -20.32
CA ARG A 299 3.48 1.36 -21.78
C ARG A 299 3.88 -0.01 -22.34
N ALA A 300 4.89 -0.64 -21.75
CA ALA A 300 5.40 -1.94 -22.17
C ALA A 300 4.31 -3.02 -22.07
N VAL A 301 3.51 -3.01 -20.99
CA VAL A 301 2.51 -4.06 -20.76
C VAL A 301 1.10 -3.72 -21.29
N LYS A 302 0.89 -2.54 -21.88
CA LYS A 302 -0.44 -2.04 -22.28
C LYS A 302 -1.18 -3.02 -23.20
N ARG A 303 -0.47 -3.63 -24.16
CA ARG A 303 -1.04 -4.48 -25.22
C ARG A 303 -1.29 -5.93 -24.78
N PHE A 304 -0.75 -6.34 -23.64
CA PHE A 304 -0.86 -7.73 -23.18
C PHE A 304 -2.14 -7.94 -22.35
N ARG A 305 -2.69 -9.17 -22.43
CA ARG A 305 -3.86 -9.60 -21.64
C ARG A 305 -3.62 -9.41 -20.14
N ALA A 306 -4.70 -9.12 -19.40
CA ALA A 306 -4.61 -8.76 -17.98
C ALA A 306 -4.02 -9.90 -17.13
N LEU A 307 -4.62 -11.08 -17.16
CA LEU A 307 -4.24 -12.18 -16.27
C LEU A 307 -2.82 -12.73 -16.54
N PRO A 308 -2.39 -13.02 -17.78
CA PRO A 308 -0.99 -13.44 -18.03
C PRO A 308 0.04 -12.36 -17.62
N THR A 309 -0.27 -11.07 -17.83
CA THR A 309 0.62 -9.99 -17.41
C THR A 309 0.71 -9.88 -15.89
N MET A 310 -0.40 -10.08 -15.19
CA MET A 310 -0.43 -10.15 -13.73
C MET A 310 0.47 -11.28 -13.22
N ILE A 311 0.37 -12.47 -13.82
CA ILE A 311 1.24 -13.62 -13.48
C ILE A 311 2.71 -13.31 -13.72
N ALA A 312 3.04 -12.69 -14.85
CA ALA A 312 4.42 -12.25 -15.14
C ALA A 312 4.94 -11.24 -14.11
N GLY A 313 4.10 -10.27 -13.70
CA GLY A 313 4.45 -9.32 -12.64
C GLY A 313 4.71 -9.99 -11.30
N ILE A 314 3.90 -10.99 -10.93
CA ILE A 314 4.12 -11.79 -9.72
C ILE A 314 5.43 -12.58 -9.82
N ALA A 315 5.75 -13.13 -10.99
CA ALA A 315 7.03 -13.84 -11.21
C ALA A 315 8.23 -12.89 -11.03
N ILE A 316 8.17 -11.66 -11.56
CA ILE A 316 9.19 -10.63 -11.35
C ILE A 316 9.30 -10.28 -9.86
N GLY A 317 8.19 -10.05 -9.16
CA GLY A 317 8.20 -9.76 -7.73
C GLY A 317 8.75 -10.92 -6.90
N THR A 318 8.42 -12.16 -7.25
CA THR A 318 8.98 -13.38 -6.63
C THR A 318 10.49 -13.46 -6.83
N ALA A 319 10.99 -13.08 -8.01
CA ALA A 319 12.44 -13.03 -8.27
C ALA A 319 13.17 -12.06 -7.33
N GLY A 320 12.53 -10.98 -6.87
CA GLY A 320 13.04 -10.11 -5.80
C GLY A 320 13.33 -10.87 -4.51
N PHE A 321 12.42 -11.75 -4.09
CA PHE A 321 12.59 -12.60 -2.90
C PHE A 321 13.64 -13.72 -3.13
N VAL A 322 13.78 -14.22 -4.35
CA VAL A 322 14.89 -15.12 -4.71
C VAL A 322 16.23 -14.39 -4.54
N ILE A 323 16.33 -13.12 -4.94
CA ILE A 323 17.54 -12.32 -4.74
C ILE A 323 17.84 -12.18 -3.23
N PHE A 324 16.85 -11.94 -2.37
CA PHE A 324 17.02 -11.93 -0.91
C PHE A 324 17.55 -13.26 -0.37
N ALA A 325 17.05 -14.39 -0.89
CA ALA A 325 17.50 -15.72 -0.49
C ALA A 325 18.95 -16.02 -0.91
N LEU A 326 19.37 -15.50 -2.08
CA LEU A 326 20.70 -15.76 -2.64
C LEU A 326 21.76 -14.79 -2.12
N SER A 327 21.38 -13.54 -1.79
CA SER A 327 22.32 -12.49 -1.44
C SER A 327 21.94 -11.82 -0.12
N GLY A 328 22.81 -11.94 0.89
CA GLY A 328 22.72 -11.20 2.16
C GLY A 328 23.42 -9.84 2.15
N SER A 329 23.79 -9.30 0.98
CA SER A 329 24.49 -8.03 0.85
C SER A 329 23.54 -6.84 0.72
N ALA A 330 24.00 -5.63 1.07
CA ALA A 330 23.26 -4.39 0.88
C ALA A 330 22.79 -4.22 -0.58
N ALA A 331 23.66 -4.49 -1.56
CA ALA A 331 23.33 -4.41 -2.99
C ALA A 331 22.23 -5.40 -3.37
N GLY A 332 22.29 -6.64 -2.84
CA GLY A 332 21.26 -7.66 -3.07
C GLY A 332 19.90 -7.26 -2.49
N ILE A 333 19.87 -6.64 -1.31
CA ILE A 333 18.63 -6.12 -0.71
C ILE A 333 18.04 -5.01 -1.57
N VAL A 334 18.82 -4.01 -1.97
CA VAL A 334 18.34 -2.91 -2.83
C VAL A 334 17.87 -3.44 -4.18
N ALA A 335 18.63 -4.34 -4.83
CA ALA A 335 18.25 -4.94 -6.10
C ALA A 335 16.95 -5.76 -5.99
N GLY A 336 16.80 -6.59 -4.95
CA GLY A 336 15.58 -7.36 -4.70
C GLY A 336 14.35 -6.47 -4.48
N MET A 337 14.50 -5.34 -3.78
CA MET A 337 13.42 -4.36 -3.59
C MET A 337 13.02 -3.70 -4.92
N ILE A 338 13.98 -3.29 -5.74
CA ILE A 338 13.70 -2.70 -7.06
C ILE A 338 12.98 -3.71 -7.96
N VAL A 339 13.47 -4.95 -8.01
CA VAL A 339 12.84 -6.03 -8.80
C VAL A 339 11.42 -6.32 -8.30
N PHE A 340 11.23 -6.38 -6.99
CA PHE A 340 9.89 -6.53 -6.40
C PHE A 340 8.96 -5.39 -6.81
N SER A 341 9.42 -4.14 -6.76
CA SER A 341 8.63 -2.96 -7.14
C SER A 341 8.24 -2.97 -8.63
N ILE A 342 9.13 -3.46 -9.51
CA ILE A 342 8.81 -3.67 -10.94
C ILE A 342 7.70 -4.73 -11.09
N GLY A 343 7.77 -5.80 -10.32
CA GLY A 343 6.74 -6.82 -10.26
C GLY A 343 5.38 -6.26 -9.81
N GLU A 344 5.39 -5.48 -8.73
CA GLU A 344 4.21 -4.81 -8.17
C GLU A 344 3.51 -3.91 -9.20
N MET A 345 4.25 -2.98 -9.83
CA MET A 345 3.66 -2.07 -10.82
C MET A 345 3.27 -2.77 -12.13
N THR A 346 3.75 -3.98 -12.37
CA THR A 346 3.32 -4.82 -13.50
C THR A 346 2.03 -5.56 -13.17
N CYS A 347 1.92 -6.19 -11.98
CA CYS A 347 0.78 -7.03 -11.64
C CYS A 347 -0.43 -6.23 -11.13
N HIS A 348 -0.25 -5.22 -10.30
CA HIS A 348 -1.34 -4.57 -9.57
C HIS A 348 -2.34 -3.81 -10.47
N PRO A 349 -1.92 -2.99 -11.45
CA PRO A 349 -2.86 -2.37 -12.38
C PRO A 349 -3.61 -3.38 -13.25
N LYS A 350 -2.95 -4.49 -13.61
CA LYS A 350 -3.55 -5.57 -14.39
C LYS A 350 -4.56 -6.39 -13.59
N TYR A 351 -4.37 -6.51 -12.28
CA TYR A 351 -5.37 -7.10 -11.40
C TYR A 351 -6.71 -6.33 -11.45
N PHE A 352 -6.69 -5.01 -11.29
CA PHE A 352 -7.91 -4.21 -11.41
C PHE A 352 -8.51 -4.24 -12.82
N SER A 353 -7.66 -4.25 -13.85
CA SER A 353 -8.12 -4.42 -15.24
C SER A 353 -8.85 -5.76 -15.42
N TYR A 354 -8.31 -6.85 -14.88
CA TYR A 354 -8.92 -8.18 -14.93
C TYR A 354 -10.26 -8.21 -14.19
N ILE A 355 -10.33 -7.65 -12.99
CA ILE A 355 -11.60 -7.54 -12.23
C ILE A 355 -12.67 -6.80 -13.05
N GLY A 356 -12.29 -5.67 -13.68
CA GLY A 356 -13.22 -4.91 -14.52
C GLY A 356 -13.75 -5.68 -15.72
N GLN A 357 -12.98 -6.65 -16.24
CA GLN A 357 -13.38 -7.51 -17.36
C GLN A 357 -14.32 -8.65 -16.95
N ILE A 358 -14.06 -9.28 -15.77
CA ILE A 358 -14.85 -10.44 -15.33
C ILE A 358 -16.10 -10.07 -14.53
N ALA A 359 -16.19 -8.85 -14.02
CA ALA A 359 -17.33 -8.39 -13.25
C ALA A 359 -18.56 -8.21 -14.15
N PRO A 360 -19.77 -8.62 -13.70
CA PRO A 360 -21.01 -8.32 -14.41
C PRO A 360 -21.16 -6.80 -14.63
N ARG A 361 -21.62 -6.38 -15.82
CA ARG A 361 -21.67 -4.96 -16.22
C ARG A 361 -22.44 -4.06 -15.23
N ASP A 362 -23.52 -4.57 -14.65
CA ASP A 362 -24.35 -3.89 -13.65
C ASP A 362 -23.74 -3.86 -12.24
N LYS A 363 -22.65 -4.63 -11.97
CA LYS A 363 -22.05 -4.85 -10.66
C LYS A 363 -20.55 -4.54 -10.59
N VAL A 364 -19.97 -3.96 -11.63
CA VAL A 364 -18.52 -3.66 -11.69
C VAL A 364 -18.04 -2.88 -10.46
N ALA A 365 -18.79 -1.85 -10.04
CA ALA A 365 -18.43 -1.06 -8.87
C ALA A 365 -18.39 -1.88 -7.56
N VAL A 366 -19.31 -2.83 -7.41
CA VAL A 366 -19.36 -3.74 -6.24
C VAL A 366 -18.14 -4.67 -6.26
N TYR A 367 -17.86 -5.34 -7.38
CA TYR A 367 -16.69 -6.21 -7.53
C TYR A 367 -15.39 -5.48 -7.30
N MET A 368 -15.25 -4.24 -7.81
CA MET A 368 -14.09 -3.37 -7.56
C MET A 368 -13.93 -3.03 -6.07
N GLY A 369 -15.02 -2.76 -5.35
CA GLY A 369 -14.99 -2.52 -3.91
C GLY A 369 -14.47 -3.72 -3.11
N TYR A 370 -14.94 -4.92 -3.45
CA TYR A 370 -14.53 -6.16 -2.78
C TYR A 370 -13.21 -6.73 -3.31
N SER A 371 -12.66 -6.20 -4.40
CA SER A 371 -11.35 -6.60 -4.90
C SER A 371 -10.23 -6.38 -3.89
N PHE A 372 -10.38 -5.45 -2.94
CA PHE A 372 -9.41 -5.19 -1.87
C PHE A 372 -9.31 -6.29 -0.79
N LEU A 373 -10.14 -7.34 -0.86
CA LEU A 373 -10.04 -8.51 0.03
C LEU A 373 -8.66 -9.18 -0.01
N TYR A 374 -7.90 -9.06 -1.12
CA TYR A 374 -6.52 -9.52 -1.18
C TYR A 374 -5.65 -8.91 -0.07
N GLY A 375 -5.86 -7.62 0.22
CA GLY A 375 -5.11 -6.91 1.26
C GLY A 375 -5.45 -7.41 2.66
N ILE A 376 -6.70 -7.78 2.90
CA ILE A 376 -7.16 -8.39 4.16
C ILE A 376 -6.47 -9.74 4.37
N ILE A 377 -6.54 -10.63 3.39
CA ILE A 377 -5.94 -11.96 3.46
C ILE A 377 -4.42 -11.83 3.54
N GLY A 378 -3.83 -10.99 2.67
CA GLY A 378 -2.39 -10.76 2.60
C GLY A 378 -1.81 -10.24 3.90
N SER A 379 -2.46 -9.26 4.53
CA SER A 379 -1.98 -8.69 5.80
C SER A 379 -2.21 -9.63 6.99
N LEU A 380 -3.40 -10.23 7.09
CA LEU A 380 -3.74 -11.11 8.20
C LEU A 380 -2.83 -12.34 8.24
N VAL A 381 -2.63 -12.98 7.09
CA VAL A 381 -1.79 -14.17 6.99
C VAL A 381 -0.31 -13.78 6.88
N GLY A 382 0.04 -12.81 6.03
CA GLY A 382 1.42 -12.45 5.72
C GLY A 382 2.20 -11.93 6.92
N ASN A 383 1.63 -11.00 7.71
CA ASN A 383 2.34 -10.44 8.86
C ASN A 383 2.53 -11.48 9.99
N ASN A 384 1.50 -12.31 10.27
CA ASN A 384 1.63 -13.36 11.28
C ASN A 384 2.61 -14.46 10.85
N LEU A 385 2.47 -14.95 9.60
CA LEU A 385 3.38 -15.97 9.04
C LEU A 385 4.82 -15.42 8.97
N GLY A 386 4.99 -14.19 8.52
CA GLY A 386 6.30 -13.53 8.46
C GLY A 386 6.97 -13.47 9.82
N ALA A 387 6.27 -12.98 10.83
CA ALA A 387 6.80 -12.88 12.19
C ALA A 387 7.13 -14.27 12.78
N PHE A 388 6.25 -15.26 12.58
CA PHE A 388 6.47 -16.63 13.04
C PHE A 388 7.70 -17.27 12.39
N LEU A 389 7.78 -17.23 11.07
CA LEU A 389 8.90 -17.79 10.32
C LEU A 389 10.21 -17.04 10.61
N TYR A 390 10.16 -15.72 10.76
CA TYR A 390 11.33 -14.92 11.11
C TYR A 390 11.90 -15.34 12.47
N LYS A 391 11.03 -15.44 13.48
CA LYS A 391 11.42 -15.88 14.83
C LYS A 391 11.98 -17.31 14.83
N LYS A 392 11.36 -18.24 14.12
CA LYS A 392 11.72 -19.67 14.15
C LYS A 392 12.88 -20.00 13.22
N ILE A 393 12.91 -19.46 12.02
CA ILE A 393 13.85 -19.84 10.95
C ILE A 393 14.98 -18.84 10.84
N ALA A 394 14.70 -17.55 10.63
CA ALA A 394 15.75 -16.57 10.44
C ALA A 394 16.61 -16.41 11.69
N LYS A 395 15.99 -16.17 12.86
CA LYS A 395 16.69 -15.99 14.15
C LYS A 395 16.92 -17.33 14.86
N GLY A 396 15.89 -18.11 15.08
CA GLY A 396 15.94 -19.31 15.93
C GLY A 396 16.84 -20.41 15.35
N ALA A 397 16.73 -20.69 14.05
CA ALA A 397 17.59 -21.67 13.36
C ALA A 397 18.83 -21.05 12.71
N GLY A 398 19.00 -19.72 12.74
CA GLY A 398 20.12 -19.04 12.09
C GLY A 398 20.13 -19.18 10.56
N GLN A 399 18.94 -19.35 9.95
CA GLN A 399 18.80 -19.62 8.51
C GLN A 399 18.01 -18.52 7.76
N PRO A 400 18.51 -17.28 7.71
CA PRO A 400 17.81 -16.17 7.09
C PRO A 400 17.60 -16.36 5.57
N ARG A 401 18.49 -17.09 4.88
CA ARG A 401 18.33 -17.41 3.45
C ARG A 401 17.15 -18.36 3.21
N LEU A 402 16.99 -19.38 4.06
CA LEU A 402 15.85 -20.29 3.99
C LEU A 402 14.55 -19.56 4.23
N PHE A 403 14.50 -18.61 5.18
CA PHE A 403 13.36 -17.76 5.41
C PHE A 403 12.89 -17.07 4.12
N TRP A 404 13.80 -16.43 3.37
CA TRP A 404 13.45 -15.79 2.10
C TRP A 404 13.09 -16.80 0.99
N ALA A 405 13.72 -17.95 0.96
CA ALA A 405 13.40 -19.02 0.02
C ALA A 405 11.96 -19.53 0.22
N ILE A 406 11.47 -19.59 1.46
CA ILE A 406 10.06 -19.95 1.74
C ILE A 406 9.11 -18.90 1.15
N PHE A 407 9.39 -17.60 1.30
CA PHE A 407 8.55 -16.56 0.69
C PHE A 407 8.62 -16.60 -0.84
N ALA A 408 9.78 -16.85 -1.43
CA ALA A 408 9.90 -17.11 -2.87
C ALA A 408 9.06 -18.33 -3.30
N GLY A 409 9.03 -19.38 -2.48
CA GLY A 409 8.15 -20.56 -2.66
C GLY A 409 6.65 -20.21 -2.62
N ILE A 410 6.22 -19.32 -1.71
CA ILE A 410 4.85 -18.81 -1.68
C ILE A 410 4.53 -18.06 -2.98
N GLY A 411 5.44 -17.22 -3.47
CA GLY A 411 5.31 -16.55 -4.76
C GLY A 411 5.18 -17.55 -5.92
N ALA A 412 6.00 -18.60 -5.95
CA ALA A 412 5.92 -19.66 -6.95
C ALA A 412 4.58 -20.42 -6.89
N LEU A 413 4.09 -20.74 -5.70
CA LEU A 413 2.77 -21.36 -5.53
C LEU A 413 1.64 -20.44 -6.01
N THR A 414 1.76 -19.15 -5.78
CA THR A 414 0.81 -18.14 -6.30
C THR A 414 0.79 -18.15 -7.82
N ILE A 415 1.94 -18.18 -8.47
CA ILE A 415 2.08 -18.27 -9.94
C ILE A 415 1.40 -19.53 -10.45
N VAL A 416 1.72 -20.69 -9.88
CA VAL A 416 1.11 -21.99 -10.27
C VAL A 416 -0.41 -21.92 -10.08
N GLY A 417 -0.89 -21.42 -8.95
CA GLY A 417 -2.31 -21.28 -8.67
C GLY A 417 -3.05 -20.41 -9.71
N LEU A 418 -2.46 -19.29 -10.10
CA LEU A 418 -3.03 -18.41 -11.14
C LEU A 418 -2.93 -18.99 -12.56
N LEU A 419 -1.89 -19.76 -12.88
CA LEU A 419 -1.79 -20.49 -14.14
C LEU A 419 -2.89 -21.57 -14.24
N LEU A 420 -3.12 -22.31 -13.16
CA LEU A 420 -4.22 -23.29 -13.09
C LEU A 420 -5.57 -22.59 -13.19
N TYR A 421 -5.75 -21.47 -12.50
CA TYR A 421 -6.95 -20.65 -12.60
C TYR A 421 -7.18 -20.17 -14.04
N ASP A 422 -6.14 -19.62 -14.71
CA ASP A 422 -6.24 -19.19 -16.11
C ASP A 422 -6.63 -20.33 -17.04
N ARG A 423 -6.05 -21.52 -16.82
CA ARG A 423 -6.27 -22.68 -17.67
C ARG A 423 -7.69 -23.27 -17.54
N PHE A 424 -8.22 -23.36 -16.30
CA PHE A 424 -9.43 -24.13 -16.02
C PHE A 424 -10.66 -23.27 -15.69
N LEU A 425 -10.48 -22.05 -15.20
CA LEU A 425 -11.55 -21.26 -14.58
C LEU A 425 -11.75 -19.86 -15.17
N SER A 426 -10.76 -19.34 -15.95
CA SER A 426 -10.83 -17.99 -16.49
C SER A 426 -11.95 -17.85 -17.54
N PRO A 427 -12.88 -16.89 -17.36
CA PRO A 427 -13.95 -16.63 -18.32
C PRO A 427 -13.43 -16.19 -19.70
N GLU A 428 -12.31 -15.49 -19.76
CA GLU A 428 -11.71 -14.98 -21.02
C GLU A 428 -11.41 -16.08 -22.04
N ARG A 429 -11.07 -17.29 -21.60
CA ARG A 429 -10.82 -18.43 -22.50
C ARG A 429 -12.09 -19.11 -23.02
N GLY A 430 -13.21 -18.95 -22.30
CA GLY A 430 -14.50 -19.48 -22.72
C GLY A 430 -15.08 -18.74 -23.92
N GLU A 431 -14.85 -17.44 -24.01
CA GLU A 431 -15.32 -16.60 -25.14
C GLU A 431 -14.47 -16.84 -26.40
N THR A 432 -13.12 -16.88 -26.28
CA THR A 432 -12.24 -17.18 -27.43
C THR A 432 -12.42 -18.59 -28.01
N ARG A 433 -12.95 -19.54 -27.25
CA ARG A 433 -13.30 -20.87 -27.78
C ARG A 433 -14.66 -20.90 -28.50
N ARG A 434 -15.57 -19.96 -28.21
CA ARG A 434 -16.87 -19.85 -28.89
C ARG A 434 -16.79 -19.09 -30.19
N ASP A 435 -15.85 -18.16 -30.33
CA ASP A 435 -15.63 -17.35 -31.54
C ASP A 435 -14.69 -18.04 -32.56
N GLY A 436 -14.08 -19.15 -32.19
CA GLY A 436 -13.18 -19.95 -33.05
C GLY A 436 -13.69 -21.34 -33.41
N ALA A 437 -14.94 -21.67 -33.08
CA ALA A 437 -15.68 -22.88 -33.49
C ALA A 437 -16.89 -22.50 -34.32
#